data_75b9b52aff4352b6cb518b0c3725edde
#
_entry.id   75b9b52aff4352b6cb518b0c3725edde
#
_cell.length_a   1.000
_cell.length_b   1.000
_cell.length_c   1.000
_cell.angle_alpha   90.00
_cell.angle_beta   90.00
_cell.angle_gamma   90.00
#
_symmetry.space_group_name_H-M   'P 1'
#
loop_
_entity.id
_entity.type
_entity.pdbx_description
1 polymer ?
#
loop_
_entity_poly.entity_id
_entity_poly.type
_entity_poly.pdbx_seq_one_letter_code
_entity_poly.pdbx_strand_id
1 'polypeptide(L)'
;MSRSGPQQRRGNTRQRIQDVALELFAEQGYEKTSLREIAERLEVTKAALYYHFKTKEDIIISLFEDQTRPIDELIAWAEEQPRTLDTKREILRRYSEAMAGGASLYRFMQENQASLRELSIGERVKQRLFALVELLRTGREDAPLADQVRCVSALFTLHAGMMFLQHIEGDPEETRQAALEVATDLITQAHEQA
;
A
#
# COMPACT_ATOMS: atom_id res chain seq x y z
N MET A 1 -12.75 -4.19 35.17
CA MET A 1 -12.22 -5.29 34.34
C MET A 1 -13.08 -5.38 33.07
N SER A 2 -12.67 -4.67 32.01
CA SER A 2 -13.41 -4.66 30.73
C SER A 2 -13.19 -5.99 30.00
N ARG A 3 -14.25 -6.73 29.79
CA ARG A 3 -14.24 -7.95 28.95
C ARG A 3 -14.19 -7.49 27.48
N SER A 4 -13.06 -7.67 26.81
CA SER A 4 -12.96 -7.49 25.36
C SER A 4 -13.97 -8.38 24.65
N GLY A 5 -14.85 -7.78 23.83
CA GLY A 5 -15.91 -8.50 23.13
C GLY A 5 -15.39 -9.52 22.11
N PRO A 6 -16.24 -10.46 21.63
CA PRO A 6 -15.84 -11.51 20.68
C PRO A 6 -15.24 -10.98 19.36
N GLN A 7 -15.66 -9.81 18.90
CA GLN A 7 -15.14 -9.18 17.69
C GLN A 7 -13.71 -8.67 17.85
N GLN A 8 -13.38 -8.09 19.01
CA GLN A 8 -12.04 -7.56 19.30
C GLN A 8 -11.02 -8.71 19.45
N ARG A 9 -11.44 -9.88 19.99
CA ARG A 9 -10.60 -11.08 20.04
C ARG A 9 -10.35 -11.70 18.68
N ARG A 10 -11.36 -11.66 17.76
CA ARG A 10 -11.23 -12.18 16.38
C ARG A 10 -10.30 -11.34 15.54
N GLY A 11 -10.40 -10.00 15.62
CA GLY A 11 -9.47 -9.08 14.94
C GLY A 11 -8.04 -9.28 15.39
N ASN A 12 -7.81 -9.44 16.69
CA ASN A 12 -6.47 -9.70 17.25
C ASN A 12 -5.89 -11.04 16.75
N THR A 13 -6.68 -12.11 16.65
CA THR A 13 -6.19 -13.41 16.16
C THR A 13 -5.84 -13.37 14.68
N ARG A 14 -6.66 -12.72 13.85
CA ARG A 14 -6.39 -12.54 12.42
C ARG A 14 -5.07 -11.79 12.20
N GLN A 15 -4.88 -10.66 12.89
CA GLN A 15 -3.65 -9.86 12.82
C GLN A 15 -2.43 -10.66 13.27
N ARG A 16 -2.51 -11.37 14.40
CA ARG A 16 -1.42 -12.22 14.88
C ARG A 16 -1.03 -13.30 13.87
N ILE A 17 -2.00 -13.88 13.14
CA ILE A 17 -1.71 -14.86 12.08
C ILE A 17 -0.95 -14.19 10.94
N GLN A 18 -1.35 -12.98 10.53
CA GLN A 18 -0.67 -12.19 9.50
C GLN A 18 0.77 -11.85 9.89
N ASP A 19 0.97 -11.36 11.13
CA ASP A 19 2.29 -10.98 11.64
C ASP A 19 3.25 -12.18 11.66
N VAL A 20 2.84 -13.29 12.27
CA VAL A 20 3.65 -14.51 12.33
C VAL A 20 3.88 -15.14 10.96
N ALA A 21 2.90 -15.05 10.05
CA ALA A 21 3.08 -15.52 8.69
C ALA A 21 4.16 -14.72 7.97
N LEU A 22 4.14 -13.38 8.10
CA LEU A 22 5.12 -12.50 7.48
C LEU A 22 6.54 -12.74 8.04
N GLU A 23 6.67 -12.96 9.36
CA GLU A 23 7.92 -13.34 10.00
C GLU A 23 8.48 -14.65 9.41
N LEU A 24 7.66 -15.71 9.35
CA LEU A 24 8.06 -17.00 8.80
C LEU A 24 8.40 -16.93 7.31
N PHE A 25 7.66 -16.14 6.54
CA PHE A 25 7.96 -15.90 5.13
C PHE A 25 9.33 -15.22 4.95
N ALA A 26 9.67 -14.29 5.83
CA ALA A 26 10.97 -13.62 5.82
C ALA A 26 12.13 -14.55 6.29
N GLU A 27 11.89 -15.38 7.32
CA GLU A 27 12.89 -16.28 7.92
C GLU A 27 13.27 -17.44 6.99
N GLN A 28 12.29 -18.12 6.39
CA GLN A 28 12.51 -19.36 5.65
C GLN A 28 12.00 -19.37 4.20
N GLY A 29 11.38 -18.29 3.78
CA GLY A 29 10.80 -18.11 2.45
C GLY A 29 9.32 -18.52 2.36
N TYR A 30 8.61 -17.89 1.42
CA TYR A 30 7.19 -18.13 1.22
C TYR A 30 6.86 -19.58 0.88
N GLU A 31 7.59 -20.19 -0.06
CA GLU A 31 7.33 -21.56 -0.54
C GLU A 31 7.50 -22.61 0.55
N LYS A 32 8.47 -22.43 1.42
CA LYS A 32 8.78 -23.39 2.50
C LYS A 32 7.87 -23.26 3.72
N THR A 33 7.11 -22.16 3.82
CA THR A 33 6.21 -21.94 4.95
C THR A 33 4.85 -22.58 4.70
N SER A 34 4.31 -23.26 5.70
CA SER A 34 2.99 -23.89 5.68
C SER A 34 2.05 -23.28 6.73
N LEU A 35 0.73 -23.36 6.48
CA LEU A 35 -0.27 -22.96 7.48
C LEU A 35 -0.14 -23.72 8.80
N ARG A 36 0.40 -24.95 8.76
CA ARG A 36 0.65 -25.76 9.95
C ARG A 36 1.74 -25.12 10.81
N GLU A 37 2.87 -24.72 10.22
CA GLU A 37 3.97 -24.06 10.94
C GLU A 37 3.54 -22.73 11.54
N ILE A 38 2.71 -21.97 10.81
CA ILE A 38 2.12 -20.71 11.32
C ILE A 38 1.25 -21.01 12.56
N ALA A 39 0.42 -22.05 12.52
CA ALA A 39 -0.41 -22.45 13.67
C ALA A 39 0.43 -22.92 14.86
N GLU A 40 1.49 -23.69 14.62
CA GLU A 40 2.43 -24.18 15.64
C GLU A 40 3.19 -23.01 16.28
N ARG A 41 3.70 -22.06 15.51
CA ARG A 41 4.38 -20.85 16.02
C ARG A 41 3.46 -19.97 16.85
N LEU A 42 2.18 -19.90 16.50
CA LEU A 42 1.15 -19.14 17.23
C LEU A 42 0.59 -19.85 18.46
N GLU A 43 0.93 -21.13 18.65
CA GLU A 43 0.34 -22.00 19.69
C GLU A 43 -1.20 -22.07 19.60
N VAL A 44 -1.73 -22.09 18.37
CA VAL A 44 -3.16 -22.25 18.10
C VAL A 44 -3.44 -23.59 17.41
N THR A 45 -4.69 -24.04 17.52
CA THR A 45 -5.10 -25.24 16.78
C THR A 45 -5.15 -24.95 15.28
N LYS A 46 -4.84 -25.98 14.47
CA LYS A 46 -4.98 -25.92 13.02
C LYS A 46 -6.39 -25.46 12.61
N ALA A 47 -7.44 -25.96 13.29
CA ALA A 47 -8.81 -25.57 13.03
C ALA A 47 -9.07 -24.08 13.27
N ALA A 48 -8.46 -23.48 14.31
CA ALA A 48 -8.58 -22.06 14.60
C ALA A 48 -7.91 -21.20 13.52
N LEU A 49 -6.75 -21.62 12.99
CA LEU A 49 -6.11 -20.92 11.88
C LEU A 49 -6.94 -21.04 10.60
N TYR A 50 -7.42 -22.26 10.23
CA TYR A 50 -8.24 -22.49 9.04
C TYR A 50 -9.61 -21.79 9.09
N TYR A 51 -10.07 -21.38 10.27
CA TYR A 51 -11.25 -20.54 10.41
C TYR A 51 -11.01 -19.15 9.83
N HIS A 52 -9.80 -18.59 9.96
CA HIS A 52 -9.43 -17.27 9.47
C HIS A 52 -8.92 -17.30 8.03
N PHE A 53 -8.05 -18.25 7.68
CA PHE A 53 -7.40 -18.33 6.37
C PHE A 53 -7.38 -19.78 5.87
N LYS A 54 -7.77 -19.99 4.63
CA LYS A 54 -7.79 -21.32 4.00
C LYS A 54 -6.47 -21.66 3.35
N THR A 55 -5.77 -20.65 2.83
CA THR A 55 -4.51 -20.79 2.10
C THR A 55 -3.49 -19.75 2.58
N LYS A 56 -2.21 -19.91 2.20
CA LYS A 56 -1.18 -18.88 2.41
C LYS A 56 -1.46 -17.63 1.59
N GLU A 57 -1.98 -17.82 0.41
CA GLU A 57 -2.42 -16.79 -0.53
C GLU A 57 -3.46 -15.87 0.12
N ASP A 58 -4.44 -16.43 0.84
CA ASP A 58 -5.44 -15.65 1.58
C ASP A 58 -4.80 -14.72 2.61
N ILE A 59 -3.72 -15.17 3.27
CA ILE A 59 -2.98 -14.35 4.23
C ILE A 59 -2.31 -13.17 3.52
N ILE A 60 -1.62 -13.43 2.40
CA ILE A 60 -0.95 -12.38 1.62
C ILE A 60 -1.96 -11.36 1.07
N ILE A 61 -3.05 -11.84 0.49
CA ILE A 61 -4.13 -10.96 -0.02
C ILE A 61 -4.66 -10.09 1.12
N SER A 62 -4.88 -10.67 2.29
CA SER A 62 -5.41 -9.93 3.43
C SER A 62 -4.41 -8.91 3.99
N LEU A 63 -3.11 -9.23 4.03
CA LEU A 63 -2.05 -8.29 4.39
C LEU A 63 -2.02 -7.10 3.41
N PHE A 64 -2.11 -7.40 2.12
CA PHE A 64 -2.15 -6.38 1.08
C PHE A 64 -3.40 -5.49 1.20
N GLU A 65 -4.59 -6.07 1.44
CA GLU A 65 -5.83 -5.31 1.63
C GLU A 65 -5.77 -4.41 2.86
N ASP A 66 -5.27 -4.91 3.97
CA ASP A 66 -5.12 -4.13 5.20
C ASP A 66 -4.12 -2.97 5.02
N GLN A 67 -3.00 -3.21 4.31
CA GLN A 67 -2.00 -2.19 4.01
C GLN A 67 -2.50 -1.13 3.02
N THR A 68 -3.33 -1.50 2.07
CA THR A 68 -3.83 -0.57 1.04
C THR A 68 -5.15 0.10 1.39
N ARG A 69 -5.78 -0.26 2.50
CA ARG A 69 -7.03 0.37 2.98
C ARG A 69 -6.92 1.88 3.11
N PRO A 70 -5.84 2.48 3.67
CA PRO A 70 -5.71 3.94 3.70
C PRO A 70 -5.72 4.59 2.32
N ILE A 71 -5.28 3.87 1.27
CA ILE A 71 -5.34 4.36 -0.11
C ILE A 71 -6.77 4.32 -0.64
N ASP A 72 -7.54 3.28 -0.34
CA ASP A 72 -8.96 3.20 -0.72
C ASP A 72 -9.78 4.30 0.00
N GLU A 73 -9.52 4.55 1.27
CA GLU A 73 -10.12 5.64 2.05
C GLU A 73 -9.71 7.02 1.50
N LEU A 74 -8.47 7.18 1.07
CA LEU A 74 -8.00 8.40 0.41
C LEU A 74 -8.72 8.65 -0.92
N ILE A 75 -8.87 7.63 -1.75
CA ILE A 75 -9.58 7.74 -3.04
C ILE A 75 -11.04 8.15 -2.79
N ALA A 76 -11.75 7.46 -1.90
CA ALA A 76 -13.14 7.78 -1.57
C ALA A 76 -13.28 9.21 -1.04
N TRP A 77 -12.38 9.66 -0.16
CA TRP A 77 -12.37 11.03 0.34
C TRP A 77 -12.14 12.03 -0.80
N ALA A 78 -11.16 11.77 -1.68
CA ALA A 78 -10.76 12.68 -2.73
C ALA A 78 -11.84 12.86 -3.83
N GLU A 79 -12.65 11.82 -4.07
CA GLU A 79 -13.79 11.87 -5.00
C GLU A 79 -14.86 12.89 -4.55
N GLU A 80 -14.99 13.14 -3.25
CA GLU A 80 -15.92 14.10 -2.66
C GLU A 80 -15.36 15.53 -2.59
N GLN A 81 -14.06 15.74 -2.89
CA GLN A 81 -13.42 17.03 -2.78
C GLN A 81 -13.45 17.83 -4.10
N PRO A 82 -13.44 19.18 -4.03
CA PRO A 82 -13.25 20.00 -5.22
C PRO A 82 -11.83 19.79 -5.80
N ARG A 83 -11.70 19.81 -7.12
CA ARG A 83 -10.42 19.57 -7.82
C ARG A 83 -9.50 20.78 -7.78
N THR A 84 -9.15 21.26 -6.59
CA THR A 84 -8.25 22.38 -6.35
C THR A 84 -6.80 21.92 -6.23
N LEU A 85 -5.84 22.85 -6.32
CA LEU A 85 -4.43 22.56 -6.06
C LEU A 85 -4.22 22.05 -4.63
N ASP A 86 -4.90 22.63 -3.65
CA ASP A 86 -4.78 22.22 -2.25
C ASP A 86 -5.29 20.77 -2.03
N THR A 87 -6.39 20.40 -2.69
CA THR A 87 -6.86 19.00 -2.68
C THR A 87 -5.81 18.04 -3.27
N LYS A 88 -5.19 18.42 -4.39
CA LYS A 88 -4.17 17.59 -5.03
C LYS A 88 -2.92 17.42 -4.14
N ARG A 89 -2.48 18.51 -3.49
CA ARG A 89 -1.39 18.46 -2.52
C ARG A 89 -1.72 17.54 -1.34
N GLU A 90 -2.95 17.62 -0.84
CA GLU A 90 -3.41 16.77 0.26
C GLU A 90 -3.49 15.29 -0.16
N ILE A 91 -3.92 14.98 -1.40
CA ILE A 91 -3.86 13.63 -1.97
C ILE A 91 -2.42 13.08 -1.94
N LEU A 92 -1.44 13.84 -2.44
CA LEU A 92 -0.04 13.41 -2.44
C LEU A 92 0.51 13.20 -1.03
N ARG A 93 0.18 14.10 -0.10
CA ARG A 93 0.60 13.99 1.31
C ARG A 93 0.06 12.70 1.95
N ARG A 94 -1.26 12.47 1.88
CA ARG A 94 -1.90 11.27 2.44
C ARG A 94 -1.43 9.99 1.76
N TYR A 95 -1.22 10.03 0.45
CA TYR A 95 -0.69 8.89 -0.28
C TYR A 95 0.74 8.55 0.18
N SER A 96 1.61 9.55 0.34
CA SER A 96 2.95 9.39 0.89
C SER A 96 2.95 8.76 2.29
N GLU A 97 2.03 9.19 3.17
CA GLU A 97 1.87 8.62 4.50
C GLU A 97 1.37 7.18 4.47
N ALA A 98 0.36 6.88 3.63
CA ALA A 98 -0.16 5.52 3.47
C ALA A 98 0.90 4.54 2.96
N MET A 99 1.80 5.01 2.10
CA MET A 99 2.89 4.19 1.55
C MET A 99 4.01 3.92 2.57
N ALA A 100 4.27 4.82 3.52
CA ALA A 100 5.36 4.69 4.50
C ALA A 100 5.28 3.40 5.34
N GLY A 101 4.08 2.93 5.68
CA GLY A 101 3.86 1.70 6.44
C GLY A 101 4.03 0.39 5.65
N GLY A 102 4.13 0.45 4.31
CA GLY A 102 4.06 -0.72 3.42
C GLY A 102 5.40 -1.33 3.00
N ALA A 103 6.53 -0.75 3.40
CA ALA A 103 7.85 -1.11 2.86
C ALA A 103 8.23 -2.59 3.05
N SER A 104 7.91 -3.20 4.19
CA SER A 104 8.21 -4.62 4.47
C SER A 104 7.40 -5.57 3.59
N LEU A 105 6.09 -5.34 3.47
CA LEU A 105 5.21 -6.13 2.60
C LEU A 105 5.61 -5.96 1.13
N TYR A 106 5.93 -4.74 0.71
CA TYR A 106 6.38 -4.47 -0.64
C TYR A 106 7.67 -5.24 -0.98
N ARG A 107 8.67 -5.19 -0.11
CA ARG A 107 9.92 -5.95 -0.27
C ARG A 107 9.65 -7.45 -0.39
N PHE A 108 8.84 -7.99 0.52
CA PHE A 108 8.42 -9.40 0.47
C PHE A 108 7.78 -9.76 -0.89
N MET A 109 6.88 -8.90 -1.40
CA MET A 109 6.22 -9.14 -2.69
C MET A 109 7.20 -9.11 -3.86
N GLN A 110 8.19 -8.22 -3.84
CA GLN A 110 9.24 -8.16 -4.88
C GLN A 110 10.12 -9.41 -4.87
N GLU A 111 10.53 -9.85 -3.69
CA GLU A 111 11.36 -11.06 -3.53
C GLU A 111 10.63 -12.35 -3.94
N ASN A 112 9.30 -12.36 -3.84
CA ASN A 112 8.46 -13.53 -4.14
C ASN A 112 7.58 -13.34 -5.39
N GLN A 113 7.94 -12.43 -6.28
CA GLN A 113 7.13 -12.03 -7.43
C GLN A 113 6.66 -13.23 -8.29
N ALA A 114 7.52 -14.22 -8.50
CA ALA A 114 7.19 -15.41 -9.30
C ALA A 114 6.05 -16.22 -8.69
N SER A 115 6.10 -16.47 -7.36
CA SER A 115 5.11 -17.24 -6.62
C SER A 115 3.79 -16.48 -6.40
N LEU A 116 3.85 -15.14 -6.41
CA LEU A 116 2.68 -14.28 -6.17
C LEU A 116 2.03 -13.77 -7.47
N ARG A 117 2.58 -14.15 -8.64
CA ARG A 117 2.14 -13.63 -9.95
C ARG A 117 0.66 -13.90 -10.25
N GLU A 118 0.12 -15.02 -9.80
CA GLU A 118 -1.27 -15.41 -10.03
C GLU A 118 -2.26 -14.70 -9.11
N LEU A 119 -1.77 -14.05 -8.06
CA LEU A 119 -2.61 -13.24 -7.18
C LEU A 119 -3.03 -11.96 -7.91
N SER A 120 -4.31 -11.60 -7.81
CA SER A 120 -4.88 -10.39 -8.44
C SER A 120 -4.38 -9.06 -7.85
N ILE A 121 -3.29 -9.09 -7.06
CA ILE A 121 -2.71 -7.94 -6.37
C ILE A 121 -2.24 -6.88 -7.37
N GLY A 122 -1.54 -7.29 -8.43
CA GLY A 122 -1.01 -6.36 -9.44
C GLY A 122 -2.11 -5.55 -10.13
N GLU A 123 -3.24 -6.19 -10.45
CA GLU A 123 -4.38 -5.50 -11.06
C GLU A 123 -5.03 -4.50 -10.08
N ARG A 124 -5.15 -4.86 -8.80
CA ARG A 124 -5.66 -3.96 -7.75
C ARG A 124 -4.76 -2.74 -7.54
N VAL A 125 -3.43 -2.93 -7.54
CA VAL A 125 -2.47 -1.82 -7.48
C VAL A 125 -2.67 -0.87 -8.66
N LYS A 126 -2.75 -1.44 -9.87
CA LYS A 126 -2.95 -0.69 -11.10
C LYS A 126 -4.25 0.14 -11.06
N GLN A 127 -5.37 -0.46 -10.62
CA GLN A 127 -6.65 0.24 -10.51
C GLN A 127 -6.56 1.44 -9.55
N ARG A 128 -5.92 1.29 -8.38
CA ARG A 128 -5.72 2.39 -7.42
C ARG A 128 -4.84 3.50 -7.99
N LEU A 129 -3.75 3.15 -8.68
CA LEU A 129 -2.88 4.13 -9.33
C LEU A 129 -3.63 4.92 -10.41
N PHE A 130 -4.44 4.26 -11.23
CA PHE A 130 -5.27 4.95 -12.22
C PHE A 130 -6.29 5.88 -11.57
N ALA A 131 -6.98 5.45 -10.51
CA ALA A 131 -7.92 6.30 -9.79
C ALA A 131 -7.23 7.55 -9.22
N LEU A 132 -6.06 7.39 -8.60
CA LEU A 132 -5.29 8.51 -8.07
C LEU A 132 -4.80 9.46 -9.19
N VAL A 133 -4.34 8.94 -10.33
CA VAL A 133 -3.95 9.76 -11.49
C VAL A 133 -5.14 10.59 -11.97
N GLU A 134 -6.34 9.99 -12.10
CA GLU A 134 -7.53 10.73 -12.53
C GLU A 134 -7.95 11.83 -11.53
N LEU A 135 -7.74 11.61 -10.24
CA LEU A 135 -7.98 12.62 -9.20
C LEU A 135 -6.97 13.78 -9.25
N LEU A 136 -5.73 13.50 -9.65
CA LEU A 136 -4.67 14.50 -9.79
C LEU A 136 -4.75 15.29 -11.11
N ARG A 137 -5.41 14.76 -12.14
CA ARG A 137 -5.59 15.47 -13.42
C ARG A 137 -6.40 16.75 -13.24
N THR A 138 -6.21 17.69 -14.17
CA THR A 138 -6.87 19.01 -14.11
C THR A 138 -8.39 18.96 -14.38
N GLY A 139 -8.90 17.82 -14.84
CA GLY A 139 -10.31 17.66 -15.24
C GLY A 139 -10.64 18.30 -16.58
N ARG A 140 -9.67 18.90 -17.28
CA ARG A 140 -9.84 19.47 -18.62
C ARG A 140 -9.50 18.42 -19.68
N GLU A 141 -10.38 18.25 -20.66
CA GLU A 141 -10.15 17.34 -21.79
C GLU A 141 -8.98 17.78 -22.68
N ASP A 142 -8.72 19.09 -22.74
CA ASP A 142 -7.68 19.74 -23.55
C ASP A 142 -6.38 20.01 -22.78
N ALA A 143 -6.19 19.41 -21.59
CA ALA A 143 -4.98 19.60 -20.80
C ALA A 143 -3.72 19.20 -21.60
N PRO A 144 -2.65 20.04 -21.62
CA PRO A 144 -1.41 19.73 -22.30
C PRO A 144 -0.86 18.36 -21.92
N LEU A 145 -0.29 17.63 -22.87
CA LEU A 145 0.29 16.31 -22.62
C LEU A 145 1.36 16.36 -21.51
N ALA A 146 2.13 17.46 -21.46
CA ALA A 146 3.13 17.66 -20.42
C ALA A 146 2.53 17.67 -19.00
N ASP A 147 1.32 18.25 -18.83
CA ASP A 147 0.65 18.30 -17.53
C ASP A 147 0.10 16.95 -17.12
N GLN A 148 -0.41 16.18 -18.09
CA GLN A 148 -0.79 14.80 -17.85
C GLN A 148 0.41 13.95 -17.40
N VAL A 149 1.56 14.12 -18.05
CA VAL A 149 2.82 13.44 -17.67
C VAL A 149 3.28 13.90 -16.29
N ARG A 150 3.19 15.18 -15.93
CA ARG A 150 3.52 15.68 -14.59
C ARG A 150 2.67 15.02 -13.49
N CYS A 151 1.35 14.89 -13.71
CA CYS A 151 0.45 14.22 -12.76
C CYS A 151 0.85 12.76 -12.51
N VAL A 152 1.13 12.03 -13.59
CA VAL A 152 1.61 10.64 -13.51
C VAL A 152 2.97 10.58 -12.80
N SER A 153 3.91 11.45 -13.18
CA SER A 153 5.27 11.50 -12.60
C SER A 153 5.26 11.84 -11.12
N ALA A 154 4.38 12.73 -10.66
CA ALA A 154 4.24 13.07 -9.25
C ALA A 154 3.90 11.82 -8.41
N LEU A 155 2.94 11.01 -8.87
CA LEU A 155 2.57 9.79 -8.19
C LEU A 155 3.69 8.74 -8.22
N PHE A 156 4.36 8.57 -9.38
CA PHE A 156 5.48 7.65 -9.52
C PHE A 156 6.71 8.10 -8.71
N THR A 157 6.93 9.40 -8.50
CA THR A 157 8.00 9.92 -7.62
C THR A 157 7.83 9.40 -6.21
N LEU A 158 6.61 9.44 -5.65
CA LEU A 158 6.32 8.87 -4.34
C LEU A 158 6.50 7.34 -4.30
N HIS A 159 6.10 6.66 -5.37
CA HIS A 159 6.27 5.21 -5.50
C HIS A 159 7.76 4.82 -5.61
N ALA A 160 8.53 5.57 -6.38
CA ALA A 160 9.98 5.38 -6.53
C ALA A 160 10.72 5.59 -5.20
N GLY A 161 10.25 6.52 -4.34
CA GLY A 161 10.76 6.71 -2.99
C GLY A 161 10.79 5.42 -2.19
N MET A 162 9.76 4.60 -2.30
CA MET A 162 9.68 3.33 -1.60
C MET A 162 10.54 2.22 -2.24
N MET A 163 10.75 2.25 -3.55
CA MET A 163 11.41 1.18 -4.31
C MET A 163 12.91 1.39 -4.47
N PHE A 164 13.33 2.60 -4.79
CA PHE A 164 14.68 2.90 -5.24
C PHE A 164 15.45 3.79 -4.27
N LEU A 165 14.77 4.70 -3.57
CA LEU A 165 15.43 5.66 -2.71
C LEU A 165 15.95 5.04 -1.40
N GLN A 166 15.55 3.81 -1.05
CA GLN A 166 16.17 3.05 0.04
C GLN A 166 17.68 2.76 -0.17
N HIS A 167 18.19 2.96 -1.40
CA HIS A 167 19.61 2.86 -1.74
C HIS A 167 20.35 4.20 -1.68
N ILE A 168 19.62 5.31 -1.46
CA ILE A 168 20.21 6.62 -1.20
C ILE A 168 20.60 6.68 0.27
N GLU A 169 21.85 7.01 0.57
CA GLU A 169 22.30 7.23 1.95
C GLU A 169 21.53 8.41 2.56
N GLY A 170 20.87 8.20 3.69
CA GLY A 170 20.09 9.21 4.38
C GLY A 170 19.00 8.65 5.27
N ASP A 171 18.33 9.52 5.99
CA ASP A 171 17.16 9.18 6.79
C ASP A 171 15.98 8.82 5.85
N PRO A 172 15.31 7.67 6.02
CA PRO A 172 14.14 7.30 5.23
C PRO A 172 13.02 8.34 5.27
N GLU A 173 12.84 9.05 6.37
CA GLU A 173 11.82 10.09 6.50
C GLU A 173 12.23 11.36 5.73
N GLU A 174 13.50 11.77 5.77
CA GLU A 174 14.01 12.88 4.95
C GLU A 174 13.86 12.57 3.46
N THR A 175 14.18 11.33 3.05
CA THR A 175 14.01 10.86 1.67
C THR A 175 12.54 10.88 1.23
N ARG A 176 11.62 10.47 2.11
CA ARG A 176 10.17 10.51 1.86
C ARG A 176 9.68 11.95 1.71
N GLN A 177 10.16 12.87 2.55
CA GLN A 177 9.81 14.29 2.47
C GLN A 177 10.33 14.94 1.19
N ALA A 178 11.57 14.66 0.79
CA ALA A 178 12.13 15.14 -0.47
C ALA A 178 11.32 14.64 -1.68
N ALA A 179 10.91 13.35 -1.68
CA ALA A 179 10.05 12.83 -2.74
C ALA A 179 8.67 13.52 -2.78
N LEU A 180 8.10 13.85 -1.61
CA LEU A 180 6.84 14.58 -1.51
C LEU A 180 6.97 16.03 -2.03
N GLU A 181 8.08 16.70 -1.73
CA GLU A 181 8.38 18.04 -2.25
C GLU A 181 8.43 18.02 -3.79
N VAL A 182 9.21 17.13 -4.38
CA VAL A 182 9.31 16.99 -5.85
C VAL A 182 7.95 16.66 -6.48
N ALA A 183 7.18 15.76 -5.89
CA ALA A 183 5.85 15.42 -6.38
C ALA A 183 4.88 16.62 -6.31
N THR A 184 4.97 17.42 -5.25
CA THR A 184 4.17 18.63 -5.05
C THR A 184 4.52 19.71 -6.08
N ASP A 185 5.79 19.87 -6.41
CA ASP A 185 6.24 20.82 -7.45
C ASP A 185 5.69 20.43 -8.82
N LEU A 186 5.73 19.14 -9.18
CA LEU A 186 5.18 18.64 -10.43
C LEU A 186 3.67 18.92 -10.54
N ILE A 187 2.90 18.68 -9.49
CA ILE A 187 1.46 18.96 -9.46
C ILE A 187 1.15 20.46 -9.50
N THR A 188 1.96 21.29 -8.84
CA THR A 188 1.80 22.74 -8.87
C THR A 188 2.01 23.28 -10.28
N GLN A 189 3.09 22.86 -10.96
CA GLN A 189 3.36 23.24 -12.35
C GLN A 189 2.25 22.79 -13.30
N ALA A 190 1.71 21.57 -13.13
CA ALA A 190 0.61 21.08 -13.95
C ALA A 190 -0.71 21.83 -13.72
N HIS A 191 -0.90 22.42 -12.54
CA HIS A 191 -2.11 23.17 -12.20
C HIS A 191 -2.05 24.62 -12.66
N GLU A 192 -0.89 25.27 -12.58
CA GLU A 192 -0.69 26.69 -12.94
C GLU A 192 -0.68 26.93 -14.45
N GLN A 193 -0.36 25.91 -15.24
CA GLN A 193 -0.34 25.98 -16.72
C GLN A 193 -1.68 25.55 -17.35
N ALA A 194 -2.62 25.11 -16.53
CA ALA A 194 -3.97 24.68 -16.92
C ALA A 194 -4.98 25.81 -16.80
#